data_aedd7e6127562577a76c211feed5ce1a
#
_entry.id   aedd7e6127562577a76c211feed5ce1a
#
_cell.length_a   1.000
_cell.length_b   1.000
_cell.length_c   1.000
_cell.angle_alpha   90.00
_cell.angle_beta   90.00
_cell.angle_gamma   90.00
#
_symmetry.space_group_name_H-M   'P 1'
#
loop_
_entity.id
_entity.type
_entity.pdbx_description
1 polymer ?
#
loop_
_entity_poly.entity_id
_entity_poly.type
_entity_poly.pdbx_seq_one_letter_code
_entity_poly.pdbx_strand_id
1 'polypeptide(L)'
;MAASAGPPSATPAGIAATAHVYVDRLDDVVTVDGDDGHHLQRARRVRPGETITAADGYGRWRVFTVREAAAGRVVLGATSALAHEPRSTPLLTVACSLTKGEKPELAVQKLTELGVDRIVVVEAARSVVRWDDAKVAGAMERLQRVAREAGAQSRRARIPVVDGPVSPVELLEHRGLVVAAVDGVPASQLPLPEGGEWVVAVGPEGGFDDAELAAFGAAPRLAVGPFVLRAETAAIAVAAALAGRRTLSPG
;
A
#
# COMPACT_ATOMS: atom_id res chain seq x y z
N MET A 1 -30.32 -18.17 -17.85
CA MET A 1 -29.60 -17.50 -16.75
C MET A 1 -28.44 -18.41 -16.35
N ALA A 2 -27.23 -18.13 -16.80
CA ALA A 2 -26.04 -18.82 -16.31
C ALA A 2 -25.74 -18.31 -14.91
N ALA A 3 -25.70 -19.21 -13.91
CA ALA A 3 -25.28 -18.86 -12.57
C ALA A 3 -23.86 -18.29 -12.64
N SER A 4 -23.70 -17.03 -12.26
CA SER A 4 -22.40 -16.38 -12.13
C SER A 4 -21.59 -17.16 -11.10
N ALA A 5 -20.59 -17.94 -11.56
CA ALA A 5 -19.65 -18.58 -10.64
C ALA A 5 -18.94 -17.49 -9.82
N GLY A 6 -18.74 -17.73 -8.53
CA GLY A 6 -17.93 -16.86 -7.68
C GLY A 6 -16.51 -16.73 -8.24
N PRO A 7 -15.73 -15.75 -7.78
CA PRO A 7 -14.35 -15.61 -8.22
C PRO A 7 -13.55 -16.87 -7.78
N PRO A 8 -12.67 -17.37 -8.64
CA PRO A 8 -11.88 -18.58 -8.36
C PRO A 8 -10.74 -18.34 -7.34
N SER A 9 -10.59 -17.13 -6.83
CA SER A 9 -9.55 -16.72 -5.87
C SER A 9 -10.10 -15.71 -4.87
N ALA A 10 -9.51 -15.65 -3.66
CA ALA A 10 -9.82 -14.65 -2.64
C ALA A 10 -9.31 -13.25 -2.99
N THR A 11 -8.34 -13.13 -3.90
CA THR A 11 -7.73 -11.85 -4.29
C THR A 11 -7.57 -11.76 -5.81
N PRO A 12 -7.55 -10.52 -6.39
CA PRO A 12 -7.29 -10.34 -7.81
C PRO A 12 -5.96 -10.93 -8.27
N ALA A 13 -4.94 -10.95 -7.40
CA ALA A 13 -3.60 -11.47 -7.70
C ALA A 13 -3.61 -12.97 -8.05
N GLY A 14 -4.58 -13.74 -7.55
CA GLY A 14 -4.76 -15.15 -7.87
C GLY A 14 -5.41 -15.41 -9.23
N ILE A 15 -5.80 -14.38 -9.99
CA ILE A 15 -6.44 -14.49 -11.30
C ILE A 15 -5.42 -14.31 -12.42
N ALA A 16 -5.40 -15.23 -13.38
CA ALA A 16 -4.63 -15.07 -14.61
C ALA A 16 -5.31 -14.01 -15.50
N ALA A 17 -4.93 -12.76 -15.34
CA ALA A 17 -5.47 -11.62 -16.08
C ALA A 17 -4.35 -10.85 -16.79
N THR A 18 -4.66 -10.22 -17.94
CA THR A 18 -3.71 -9.38 -18.68
C THR A 18 -3.36 -8.11 -17.91
N ALA A 19 -4.34 -7.53 -17.18
CA ALA A 19 -4.14 -6.33 -16.37
C ALA A 19 -5.08 -6.32 -15.15
N HIS A 20 -4.77 -5.42 -14.21
CA HIS A 20 -5.64 -5.02 -13.11
C HIS A 20 -5.82 -3.50 -13.17
N VAL A 21 -7.05 -3.01 -12.93
CA VAL A 21 -7.39 -1.59 -12.97
C VAL A 21 -8.26 -1.19 -11.80
N TYR A 22 -8.24 0.09 -11.45
CA TYR A 22 -9.20 0.65 -10.49
C TYR A 22 -10.28 1.42 -11.21
N VAL A 23 -11.51 1.21 -10.77
CA VAL A 23 -12.72 1.84 -11.32
C VAL A 23 -13.63 2.32 -10.17
N ASP A 24 -14.41 3.37 -10.41
CA ASP A 24 -15.30 3.91 -9.38
C ASP A 24 -16.48 2.97 -9.06
N ARG A 25 -16.92 2.20 -10.06
CA ARG A 25 -18.06 1.29 -9.95
C ARG A 25 -17.75 -0.05 -10.60
N LEU A 26 -18.21 -1.13 -9.95
CA LEU A 26 -18.02 -2.51 -10.38
C LEU A 26 -19.33 -3.09 -10.96
N ASP A 27 -19.96 -2.33 -11.87
CA ASP A 27 -21.19 -2.71 -12.56
C ASP A 27 -20.95 -3.88 -13.55
N ASP A 28 -22.01 -4.42 -14.13
CA ASP A 28 -21.89 -5.53 -15.11
C ASP A 28 -21.20 -5.10 -16.41
N VAL A 29 -21.23 -3.81 -16.74
CA VAL A 29 -20.47 -3.20 -17.83
C VAL A 29 -19.79 -1.96 -17.31
N VAL A 30 -18.47 -1.89 -17.49
CA VAL A 30 -17.63 -0.77 -17.06
C VAL A 30 -16.85 -0.25 -18.27
N THR A 31 -16.78 1.06 -18.41
CA THR A 31 -15.91 1.73 -19.36
C THR A 31 -14.70 2.30 -18.64
N VAL A 32 -13.51 1.98 -19.11
CA VAL A 32 -12.25 2.58 -18.68
C VAL A 32 -11.77 3.48 -19.80
N ASP A 33 -11.65 4.77 -19.53
CA ASP A 33 -11.20 5.81 -20.46
C ASP A 33 -10.10 6.68 -19.83
N GLY A 34 -9.80 7.83 -20.42
CA GLY A 34 -8.74 8.70 -19.93
C GLY A 34 -7.36 8.01 -19.90
N ASP A 35 -6.56 8.35 -18.91
CA ASP A 35 -5.19 7.85 -18.77
C ASP A 35 -5.15 6.33 -18.56
N ASP A 36 -6.05 5.78 -17.75
CA ASP A 36 -6.15 4.33 -17.50
C ASP A 36 -6.54 3.56 -18.77
N GLY A 37 -7.50 4.07 -19.56
CA GLY A 37 -7.90 3.50 -20.86
C GLY A 37 -6.75 3.54 -21.89
N HIS A 38 -6.05 4.66 -21.97
CA HIS A 38 -4.85 4.79 -22.81
C HIS A 38 -3.73 3.85 -22.37
N HIS A 39 -3.50 3.71 -21.06
CA HIS A 39 -2.50 2.79 -20.52
C HIS A 39 -2.81 1.33 -20.88
N LEU A 40 -4.07 0.90 -20.69
CA LEU A 40 -4.51 -0.46 -21.07
C LEU A 40 -4.26 -0.74 -22.55
N GLN A 41 -4.56 0.21 -23.43
CA GLN A 41 -4.37 0.02 -24.86
C GLN A 41 -2.93 0.09 -25.32
N ARG A 42 -2.17 1.10 -24.89
CA ARG A 42 -0.82 1.35 -25.41
C ARG A 42 0.23 0.52 -24.71
N ALA A 43 0.22 0.46 -23.37
CA ALA A 43 1.24 -0.24 -22.60
C ALA A 43 0.90 -1.73 -22.45
N ARG A 44 -0.35 -2.07 -22.16
CA ARG A 44 -0.80 -3.46 -21.97
C ARG A 44 -1.31 -4.11 -23.23
N ARG A 45 -1.65 -3.33 -24.28
CA ARG A 45 -2.12 -3.80 -25.60
C ARG A 45 -3.30 -4.77 -25.49
N VAL A 46 -4.20 -4.50 -24.56
CA VAL A 46 -5.35 -5.36 -24.29
C VAL A 46 -6.24 -5.53 -25.53
N ARG A 47 -6.77 -6.74 -25.71
CA ARG A 47 -7.60 -7.13 -26.87
C ARG A 47 -8.95 -7.64 -26.42
N PRO A 48 -9.99 -7.53 -27.26
CA PRO A 48 -11.26 -8.20 -27.00
C PRO A 48 -11.08 -9.70 -26.70
N GLY A 49 -11.79 -10.18 -25.69
CA GLY A 49 -11.70 -11.55 -25.18
C GLY A 49 -10.71 -11.76 -24.04
N GLU A 50 -9.79 -10.84 -23.78
CA GLU A 50 -8.83 -10.96 -22.67
C GLU A 50 -9.48 -10.70 -21.32
N THR A 51 -8.92 -11.35 -20.29
CA THR A 51 -9.37 -11.22 -18.90
C THR A 51 -8.69 -10.03 -18.22
N ILE A 52 -9.49 -9.20 -17.57
CA ILE A 52 -9.06 -8.07 -16.71
C ILE A 52 -9.67 -8.26 -15.33
N THR A 53 -8.93 -7.96 -14.27
CA THR A 53 -9.51 -7.75 -12.95
C THR A 53 -9.69 -6.26 -12.70
N ALA A 54 -10.82 -5.86 -12.12
CA ALA A 54 -11.05 -4.48 -11.70
C ALA A 54 -11.45 -4.42 -10.23
N ALA A 55 -11.01 -3.38 -9.54
CA ALA A 55 -11.29 -3.12 -8.13
C ALA A 55 -11.68 -1.66 -7.90
N ASP A 56 -12.32 -1.38 -6.75
CA ASP A 56 -12.71 -0.03 -6.35
C ASP A 56 -11.64 0.70 -5.50
N GLY A 57 -10.53 0.04 -5.19
CA GLY A 57 -9.50 0.56 -4.28
C GLY A 57 -9.80 0.37 -2.79
N TYR A 58 -11.01 -0.11 -2.44
CA TYR A 58 -11.49 -0.31 -1.06
C TYR A 58 -11.66 -1.78 -0.70
N GLY A 59 -11.33 -2.70 -1.63
CA GLY A 59 -11.32 -4.14 -1.42
C GLY A 59 -12.41 -4.89 -2.17
N ARG A 60 -13.36 -4.23 -2.83
CA ARG A 60 -14.31 -4.90 -3.73
C ARG A 60 -13.65 -5.06 -5.10
N TRP A 61 -13.88 -6.18 -5.74
CA TRP A 61 -13.32 -6.47 -7.05
C TRP A 61 -14.14 -7.48 -7.84
N ARG A 62 -13.93 -7.52 -9.16
CA ARG A 62 -14.57 -8.47 -10.09
C ARG A 62 -13.62 -8.87 -11.20
N VAL A 63 -13.92 -9.99 -11.84
CA VAL A 63 -13.31 -10.41 -13.11
C VAL A 63 -14.16 -9.92 -14.25
N PHE A 64 -13.51 -9.41 -15.27
CA PHE A 64 -14.10 -8.89 -16.50
C PHE A 64 -13.44 -9.48 -17.73
N THR A 65 -14.17 -9.49 -18.84
CA THR A 65 -13.61 -9.72 -20.18
C THR A 65 -13.67 -8.42 -20.97
N VAL A 66 -12.62 -8.11 -21.69
CA VAL A 66 -12.59 -6.97 -22.63
C VAL A 66 -13.59 -7.22 -23.76
N ARG A 67 -14.58 -6.37 -23.91
CA ARG A 67 -15.56 -6.38 -25.02
C ARG A 67 -15.05 -5.59 -26.22
N GLU A 68 -14.55 -4.38 -25.94
CA GLU A 68 -14.05 -3.46 -26.93
C GLU A 68 -12.80 -2.74 -26.42
N ALA A 69 -11.86 -2.45 -27.30
CA ALA A 69 -10.66 -1.68 -27.01
C ALA A 69 -10.31 -0.80 -28.22
N ALA A 70 -10.71 0.47 -28.19
CA ALA A 70 -10.48 1.41 -29.28
C ALA A 70 -10.33 2.85 -28.76
N ALA A 71 -9.48 3.63 -29.42
CA ALA A 71 -9.34 5.08 -29.24
C ALA A 71 -9.15 5.54 -27.76
N GLY A 72 -8.37 4.82 -26.97
CA GLY A 72 -8.13 5.16 -25.55
C GLY A 72 -9.27 4.76 -24.60
N ARG A 73 -10.26 4.01 -25.10
CA ARG A 73 -11.42 3.53 -24.34
C ARG A 73 -11.47 2.00 -24.36
N VAL A 74 -11.67 1.39 -23.20
CA VAL A 74 -11.82 -0.06 -23.03
C VAL A 74 -13.16 -0.34 -22.36
N VAL A 75 -14.01 -1.15 -23.00
CA VAL A 75 -15.28 -1.59 -22.46
C VAL A 75 -15.11 -3.00 -21.89
N LEU A 76 -15.44 -3.15 -20.62
CA LEU A 76 -15.31 -4.36 -19.83
C LEU A 76 -16.69 -4.95 -19.54
N GLY A 77 -16.88 -6.23 -19.72
CA GLY A 77 -18.08 -6.97 -19.31
C GLY A 77 -17.76 -7.91 -18.16
N ALA A 78 -18.52 -7.83 -17.06
CA ALA A 78 -18.31 -8.68 -15.89
C ALA A 78 -18.53 -10.15 -16.20
N THR A 79 -17.64 -11.03 -15.70
CA THR A 79 -17.70 -12.48 -15.86
C THR A 79 -17.70 -13.23 -14.52
N SER A 80 -17.59 -12.51 -13.39
CA SER A 80 -17.76 -13.09 -12.05
C SER A 80 -18.77 -12.30 -11.21
N ALA A 81 -19.20 -12.86 -10.08
CA ALA A 81 -19.84 -12.09 -9.03
C ALA A 81 -18.86 -11.07 -8.41
N LEU A 82 -19.41 -10.08 -7.69
CA LEU A 82 -18.64 -9.16 -6.86
C LEU A 82 -17.97 -9.94 -5.72
N ALA A 83 -16.69 -9.69 -5.49
CA ALA A 83 -15.91 -10.29 -4.42
C ALA A 83 -15.29 -9.23 -3.52
N HIS A 84 -14.86 -9.64 -2.34
CA HIS A 84 -14.13 -8.83 -1.39
C HIS A 84 -12.76 -9.45 -1.09
N GLU A 85 -11.71 -8.65 -1.17
CA GLU A 85 -10.38 -9.04 -0.73
C GLU A 85 -10.35 -9.09 0.80
N PRO A 86 -10.02 -10.25 1.42
CA PRO A 86 -9.90 -10.36 2.86
C PRO A 86 -8.78 -9.44 3.37
N ARG A 87 -8.97 -8.87 4.57
CA ARG A 87 -7.91 -8.06 5.19
C ARG A 87 -6.86 -8.95 5.84
N SER A 88 -5.61 -8.58 5.70
CA SER A 88 -4.55 -9.18 6.51
C SER A 88 -4.58 -8.60 7.92
N THR A 89 -4.43 -9.45 8.93
CA THR A 89 -4.38 -9.07 10.35
C THR A 89 -3.10 -9.55 11.01
N PRO A 90 -2.52 -8.75 11.92
CA PRO A 90 -2.85 -7.35 12.25
C PRO A 90 -2.74 -6.40 11.05
N LEU A 91 -3.43 -5.25 11.11
CA LEU A 91 -3.19 -4.17 10.15
C LEU A 91 -1.74 -3.68 10.29
N LEU A 92 -1.19 -3.16 9.20
CA LEU A 92 0.18 -2.67 9.18
C LEU A 92 0.22 -1.23 8.64
N THR A 93 0.59 -0.32 9.51
CA THR A 93 0.95 1.05 9.16
C THR A 93 2.47 1.20 9.23
N VAL A 94 3.07 1.76 8.20
CA VAL A 94 4.48 2.17 8.20
C VAL A 94 4.56 3.68 8.17
N ALA A 95 5.08 4.25 9.26
CA ALA A 95 5.32 5.68 9.41
C ALA A 95 6.80 5.95 9.10
N CYS A 96 7.10 6.47 7.89
CA CYS A 96 8.46 6.66 7.43
C CYS A 96 8.82 8.14 7.28
N SER A 97 10.01 8.50 7.75
CA SER A 97 10.50 9.87 7.71
C SER A 97 10.80 10.32 6.29
N LEU A 98 10.58 11.62 6.04
CA LEU A 98 10.89 12.27 4.77
C LEU A 98 12.38 12.14 4.44
N THR A 99 12.64 11.73 3.21
CA THR A 99 13.98 11.58 2.63
C THR A 99 14.11 12.38 1.34
N LYS A 100 15.35 12.57 0.84
CA LYS A 100 15.61 13.34 -0.38
C LYS A 100 15.36 12.54 -1.66
N GLY A 101 15.04 13.27 -2.75
CA GLY A 101 14.94 12.74 -4.10
C GLY A 101 13.70 11.86 -4.29
N GLU A 102 13.82 10.81 -5.07
CA GLU A 102 12.74 9.85 -5.40
C GLU A 102 12.57 8.72 -4.35
N LYS A 103 13.24 8.83 -3.21
CA LYS A 103 13.20 7.79 -2.17
C LYS A 103 11.81 7.64 -1.51
N PRO A 104 11.04 8.71 -1.26
CA PRO A 104 9.66 8.58 -0.76
C PRO A 104 8.77 7.78 -1.72
N GLU A 105 8.87 8.02 -3.03
CA GLU A 105 8.12 7.30 -4.04
C GLU A 105 8.50 5.82 -4.09
N LEU A 106 9.81 5.52 -4.02
CA LEU A 106 10.29 4.14 -3.94
C LEU A 106 9.75 3.42 -2.68
N ALA A 107 9.79 4.09 -1.52
CA ALA A 107 9.25 3.53 -0.29
C ALA A 107 7.75 3.25 -0.43
N VAL A 108 6.94 4.22 -0.86
CA VAL A 108 5.49 4.06 -1.07
C VAL A 108 5.20 2.93 -2.06
N GLN A 109 5.92 2.86 -3.18
CA GLN A 109 5.79 1.77 -4.15
C GLN A 109 5.98 0.41 -3.49
N LYS A 110 7.12 0.20 -2.80
CA LYS A 110 7.45 -1.10 -2.21
C LYS A 110 6.59 -1.45 -1.00
N LEU A 111 6.23 -0.49 -0.17
CA LEU A 111 5.29 -0.69 0.92
C LEU A 111 3.91 -1.11 0.40
N THR A 112 3.45 -0.52 -0.70
CA THR A 112 2.22 -0.94 -1.38
C THR A 112 2.31 -2.37 -1.88
N GLU A 113 3.37 -2.74 -2.60
CA GLU A 113 3.61 -4.10 -3.10
C GLU A 113 3.65 -5.14 -1.97
N LEU A 114 4.18 -4.77 -0.79
CA LEU A 114 4.27 -5.62 0.41
C LEU A 114 2.97 -5.73 1.21
N GLY A 115 1.90 -5.08 0.77
CA GLY A 115 0.61 -5.21 1.41
C GLY A 115 0.39 -4.32 2.65
N VAL A 116 1.18 -3.26 2.84
CA VAL A 116 0.94 -2.26 3.89
C VAL A 116 -0.44 -1.64 3.71
N ASP A 117 -1.17 -1.41 4.81
CA ASP A 117 -2.54 -0.87 4.78
C ASP A 117 -2.56 0.66 4.82
N ARG A 118 -1.58 1.26 5.53
CA ARG A 118 -1.43 2.71 5.64
C ARG A 118 0.04 3.10 5.63
N ILE A 119 0.37 4.17 4.93
CA ILE A 119 1.71 4.73 4.85
C ILE A 119 1.62 6.16 5.37
N VAL A 120 2.35 6.47 6.43
CA VAL A 120 2.35 7.80 7.05
C VAL A 120 3.70 8.45 6.82
N VAL A 121 3.67 9.63 6.21
CA VAL A 121 4.87 10.45 6.05
C VAL A 121 5.16 11.16 7.37
N VAL A 122 6.39 11.06 7.88
CA VAL A 122 6.79 11.65 9.16
C VAL A 122 7.84 12.72 8.93
N GLU A 123 7.65 13.87 9.57
CA GLU A 123 8.64 14.93 9.66
C GLU A 123 9.31 14.91 11.03
N ALA A 124 10.41 14.17 11.14
CA ALA A 124 11.20 14.06 12.36
C ALA A 124 12.17 15.26 12.51
N ALA A 125 12.66 15.51 13.71
CA ALA A 125 13.57 16.62 14.02
C ALA A 125 14.85 16.60 13.16
N ARG A 126 15.40 15.40 12.91
CA ARG A 126 16.60 15.18 12.07
C ARG A 126 16.29 14.90 10.60
N SER A 127 15.04 15.12 10.15
CA SER A 127 14.69 15.04 8.73
C SER A 127 15.43 16.12 7.94
N VAL A 128 16.14 15.71 6.90
CA VAL A 128 16.90 16.63 6.01
C VAL A 128 15.97 17.37 5.06
N VAL A 129 14.80 16.82 4.80
CA VAL A 129 13.76 17.42 3.96
C VAL A 129 12.62 17.86 4.83
N ARG A 130 12.16 19.07 4.59
CA ARG A 130 10.90 19.61 5.12
C ARG A 130 10.07 20.11 3.97
N TRP A 131 8.81 19.79 3.99
CA TRP A 131 7.88 20.34 3.02
C TRP A 131 7.21 21.57 3.61
N ASP A 132 7.23 22.66 2.87
CA ASP A 132 6.37 23.80 3.17
C ASP A 132 4.92 23.48 2.78
N ASP A 133 3.96 24.16 3.39
CA ASP A 133 2.53 23.92 3.17
C ASP A 133 2.13 23.94 1.69
N ALA A 134 2.81 24.77 0.88
CA ALA A 134 2.54 24.87 -0.56
C ALA A 134 2.97 23.61 -1.32
N LYS A 135 3.97 22.87 -0.83
CA LYS A 135 4.48 21.65 -1.46
C LYS A 135 3.82 20.38 -0.96
N VAL A 136 3.28 20.38 0.28
CA VAL A 136 2.66 19.20 0.90
C VAL A 136 1.59 18.60 0.00
N ALA A 137 0.62 19.39 -0.46
CA ALA A 137 -0.51 18.90 -1.25
C ALA A 137 -0.05 18.17 -2.52
N GLY A 138 0.81 18.80 -3.33
CA GLY A 138 1.32 18.20 -4.56
C GLY A 138 2.21 16.99 -4.33
N ALA A 139 3.00 16.97 -3.23
CA ALA A 139 3.80 15.83 -2.86
C ALA A 139 2.92 14.64 -2.43
N MET A 140 1.89 14.89 -1.62
CA MET A 140 0.95 13.85 -1.18
C MET A 140 0.14 13.28 -2.35
N GLU A 141 -0.35 14.12 -3.28
CA GLU A 141 -1.02 13.65 -4.51
C GLU A 141 -0.10 12.73 -5.33
N ARG A 142 1.19 13.09 -5.45
CA ARG A 142 2.17 12.26 -6.16
C ARG A 142 2.37 10.92 -5.47
N LEU A 143 2.50 10.88 -4.14
CA LEU A 143 2.66 9.63 -3.38
C LEU A 143 1.41 8.75 -3.46
N GLN A 144 0.21 9.34 -3.39
CA GLN A 144 -1.06 8.62 -3.57
C GLN A 144 -1.16 8.02 -4.97
N ARG A 145 -0.71 8.73 -6.00
CA ARG A 145 -0.65 8.21 -7.37
C ARG A 145 0.30 7.02 -7.47
N VAL A 146 1.50 7.12 -6.88
CA VAL A 146 2.46 6.00 -6.83
C VAL A 146 1.85 4.79 -6.12
N ALA A 147 1.14 4.99 -5.00
CA ALA A 147 0.43 3.90 -4.31
C ALA A 147 -0.64 3.26 -5.20
N ARG A 148 -1.42 4.05 -5.94
CA ARG A 148 -2.43 3.54 -6.89
C ARG A 148 -1.78 2.72 -8.01
N GLU A 149 -0.71 3.23 -8.63
CA GLU A 149 0.01 2.54 -9.71
C GLU A 149 0.65 1.23 -9.22
N ALA A 150 1.30 1.26 -8.04
CA ALA A 150 1.88 0.07 -7.41
C ALA A 150 0.80 -0.96 -7.03
N GLY A 151 -0.35 -0.51 -6.53
CA GLY A 151 -1.51 -1.34 -6.24
C GLY A 151 -2.06 -2.03 -7.49
N ALA A 152 -2.19 -1.31 -8.59
CA ALA A 152 -2.60 -1.87 -9.88
C ALA A 152 -1.60 -2.91 -10.40
N GLN A 153 -0.30 -2.62 -10.31
CA GLN A 153 0.75 -3.55 -10.72
C GLN A 153 0.79 -4.82 -9.87
N SER A 154 0.66 -4.69 -8.55
CA SER A 154 0.63 -5.82 -7.60
C SER A 154 -0.74 -6.49 -7.49
N ARG A 155 -1.74 -6.00 -8.23
CA ARG A 155 -3.11 -6.53 -8.29
C ARG A 155 -3.80 -6.58 -6.93
N ARG A 156 -3.67 -5.53 -6.15
CA ARG A 156 -4.36 -5.37 -4.88
C ARG A 156 -5.77 -4.82 -5.13
N ALA A 157 -6.78 -5.35 -4.45
CA ALA A 157 -8.10 -4.72 -4.47
C ALA A 157 -8.18 -3.50 -3.53
N ARG A 158 -7.19 -3.35 -2.60
CA ARG A 158 -7.09 -2.21 -1.69
C ARG A 158 -5.86 -1.37 -1.98
N ILE A 159 -6.06 -0.07 -2.17
CA ILE A 159 -4.97 0.91 -2.21
C ILE A 159 -4.65 1.28 -0.76
N PRO A 160 -3.38 1.30 -0.32
CA PRO A 160 -3.05 1.81 1.00
C PRO A 160 -3.40 3.30 1.12
N VAL A 161 -3.83 3.70 2.31
CA VAL A 161 -3.98 5.12 2.63
C VAL A 161 -2.58 5.73 2.76
N VAL A 162 -2.36 6.89 2.14
CA VAL A 162 -1.10 7.63 2.23
C VAL A 162 -1.40 8.99 2.87
N ASP A 163 -0.90 9.20 4.08
CA ASP A 163 -1.18 10.36 4.93
C ASP A 163 0.10 11.08 5.37
N GLY A 164 -0.09 12.26 5.92
CA GLY A 164 0.96 13.09 6.53
C GLY A 164 1.16 14.42 5.78
N PRO A 165 2.25 15.13 6.02
CA PRO A 165 3.25 14.79 7.05
C PRO A 165 2.71 14.97 8.48
N VAL A 166 3.16 14.12 9.38
CA VAL A 166 2.88 14.22 10.82
C VAL A 166 4.19 14.30 11.61
N SER A 167 4.14 14.80 12.84
CA SER A 167 5.27 14.73 13.76
C SER A 167 5.37 13.32 14.41
N PRO A 168 6.55 12.88 14.89
CA PRO A 168 6.68 11.62 15.61
C PRO A 168 5.79 11.52 16.85
N VAL A 169 5.48 12.65 17.51
CA VAL A 169 4.63 12.68 18.71
C VAL A 169 3.18 12.26 18.40
N GLU A 170 2.68 12.58 17.21
CA GLU A 170 1.32 12.18 16.81
C GLU A 170 1.18 10.66 16.67
N LEU A 171 2.28 9.92 16.50
CA LEU A 171 2.26 8.46 16.44
C LEU A 171 2.00 7.82 17.82
N LEU A 172 2.16 8.57 18.92
CA LEU A 172 1.93 8.06 20.29
C LEU A 172 0.47 7.72 20.59
N GLU A 173 -0.46 8.22 19.78
CA GLU A 173 -1.89 7.89 19.90
C GLU A 173 -2.18 6.41 19.52
N HIS A 174 -1.25 5.75 18.83
CA HIS A 174 -1.41 4.38 18.37
C HIS A 174 -0.90 3.36 19.40
N ARG A 175 -1.80 2.52 19.91
CA ARG A 175 -1.45 1.47 20.90
C ARG A 175 -0.46 0.42 20.38
N GLY A 176 -0.42 0.21 19.07
CA GLY A 176 0.49 -0.72 18.41
C GLY A 176 1.79 -0.10 17.89
N LEU A 177 2.21 1.04 18.47
CA LEU A 177 3.44 1.72 18.08
C LEU A 177 4.67 0.85 18.32
N VAL A 178 5.52 0.76 17.30
CA VAL A 178 6.82 0.06 17.30
C VAL A 178 7.85 0.98 16.67
N VAL A 179 9.05 1.03 17.20
CA VAL A 179 10.14 1.84 16.65
C VAL A 179 11.16 0.95 15.93
N ALA A 180 11.42 1.21 14.66
CA ALA A 180 12.50 0.53 13.94
C ALA A 180 13.86 0.98 14.48
N ALA A 181 14.66 0.03 14.97
CA ALA A 181 15.95 0.32 15.63
C ALA A 181 16.89 -0.89 15.51
N VAL A 182 18.21 -0.62 15.41
CA VAL A 182 19.23 -1.67 15.27
C VAL A 182 19.33 -2.55 16.52
N ASP A 183 19.06 -1.98 17.70
CA ASP A 183 19.08 -2.65 19.00
C ASP A 183 17.73 -3.27 19.41
N GLY A 184 16.78 -3.36 18.46
CA GLY A 184 15.47 -3.96 18.67
C GLY A 184 15.50 -5.50 18.67
N VAL A 185 14.31 -6.09 18.88
CA VAL A 185 14.10 -7.54 18.74
C VAL A 185 13.78 -7.89 17.28
N PRO A 186 14.08 -9.11 16.83
CA PRO A 186 13.66 -9.57 15.52
C PRO A 186 12.13 -9.64 15.40
N ALA A 187 11.59 -9.53 14.20
CA ALA A 187 10.15 -9.54 13.97
C ALA A 187 9.44 -10.77 14.60
N SER A 188 10.08 -11.93 14.63
CA SER A 188 9.54 -13.16 15.26
C SER A 188 9.27 -13.03 16.76
N GLN A 189 9.97 -12.13 17.45
CA GLN A 189 9.84 -11.89 18.89
C GLN A 189 8.97 -10.67 19.22
N LEU A 190 8.61 -9.85 18.21
CA LEU A 190 7.74 -8.71 18.43
C LEU A 190 6.36 -9.20 18.88
N PRO A 191 5.77 -8.66 19.96
CA PRO A 191 4.43 -9.06 20.39
C PRO A 191 3.38 -8.68 19.31
N LEU A 192 2.27 -9.43 19.29
CA LEU A 192 1.11 -9.02 18.51
C LEU A 192 0.53 -7.72 19.11
N PRO A 193 0.06 -6.78 18.29
CA PRO A 193 -0.42 -5.50 18.78
C PRO A 193 -1.78 -5.65 19.47
N GLU A 194 -1.95 -5.09 20.66
CA GLU A 194 -3.21 -5.13 21.40
C GLU A 194 -4.39 -4.49 20.64
N GLY A 195 -4.12 -3.46 19.84
CA GLY A 195 -5.12 -2.77 19.03
C GLY A 195 -5.39 -3.40 17.65
N GLY A 196 -4.81 -4.58 17.35
CA GLY A 196 -4.98 -5.23 16.04
C GLY A 196 -4.24 -4.54 14.89
N GLU A 197 -3.35 -3.59 15.17
CA GLU A 197 -2.55 -2.85 14.19
C GLU A 197 -1.13 -2.63 14.71
N TRP A 198 -0.13 -2.89 13.89
CA TRP A 198 1.22 -2.37 14.08
C TRP A 198 1.38 -1.02 13.39
N VAL A 199 1.88 -0.03 14.11
CA VAL A 199 2.34 1.26 13.58
C VAL A 199 3.84 1.34 13.75
N VAL A 200 4.61 1.14 12.68
CA VAL A 200 6.08 1.10 12.76
C VAL A 200 6.66 2.46 12.37
N ALA A 201 7.28 3.11 13.35
CA ALA A 201 8.00 4.37 13.13
C ALA A 201 9.41 4.09 12.61
N VAL A 202 9.74 4.65 11.46
CA VAL A 202 11.06 4.55 10.81
C VAL A 202 11.66 5.96 10.71
N GLY A 203 12.75 6.20 11.41
CA GLY A 203 13.44 7.49 11.46
C GLY A 203 14.16 7.84 10.14
N PRO A 204 14.59 9.11 10.00
CA PRO A 204 15.46 9.53 8.90
C PRO A 204 16.87 8.92 9.03
N GLU A 205 17.76 9.23 8.10
CA GLU A 205 19.14 8.75 8.12
C GLU A 205 19.91 9.10 9.41
N GLY A 206 19.56 10.24 10.04
CA GLY A 206 20.10 10.66 11.33
C GLY A 206 19.40 10.05 12.57
N GLY A 207 18.42 9.16 12.36
CA GLY A 207 17.58 8.59 13.41
C GLY A 207 16.62 9.61 14.03
N PHE A 208 15.81 9.19 14.98
CA PHE A 208 15.05 10.07 15.85
C PHE A 208 16.00 10.76 16.86
N ASP A 209 15.66 11.97 17.31
CA ASP A 209 16.43 12.64 18.34
C ASP A 209 16.10 12.09 19.74
N ASP A 210 16.83 12.59 20.74
CA ASP A 210 16.70 12.09 22.12
C ASP A 210 15.33 12.42 22.73
N ALA A 211 14.72 13.53 22.33
CA ALA A 211 13.38 13.93 22.79
C ALA A 211 12.30 13.06 22.17
N GLU A 212 12.41 12.76 20.86
CA GLU A 212 11.52 11.87 20.13
C GLU A 212 11.62 10.43 20.69
N LEU A 213 12.86 9.93 20.93
CA LEU A 213 13.09 8.62 21.53
C LEU A 213 12.55 8.53 22.96
N ALA A 214 12.71 9.58 23.76
CA ALA A 214 12.15 9.65 25.10
C ALA A 214 10.60 9.66 25.05
N ALA A 215 9.99 10.35 24.09
CA ALA A 215 8.55 10.37 23.92
C ALA A 215 7.99 9.00 23.52
N PHE A 216 8.69 8.22 22.68
CA PHE A 216 8.29 6.84 22.35
C PHE A 216 8.35 5.90 23.57
N GLY A 217 9.13 6.23 24.60
CA GLY A 217 9.13 5.56 25.91
C GLY A 217 9.37 4.05 25.82
N ALA A 218 8.38 3.27 26.28
CA ALA A 218 8.46 1.81 26.33
C ALA A 218 7.94 1.12 25.03
N ALA A 219 7.74 1.86 23.93
CA ALA A 219 7.34 1.26 22.66
C ALA A 219 8.33 0.16 22.23
N PRO A 220 7.86 -1.02 21.84
CA PRO A 220 8.74 -2.10 21.37
C PRO A 220 9.65 -1.63 20.24
N ARG A 221 10.90 -2.12 20.23
CA ARG A 221 11.88 -1.82 19.19
C ARG A 221 12.05 -3.02 18.28
N LEU A 222 12.00 -2.79 16.97
CA LEU A 222 12.09 -3.81 15.92
C LEU A 222 13.41 -3.68 15.16
N ALA A 223 14.21 -4.74 15.17
CA ALA A 223 15.39 -4.88 14.32
C ALA A 223 15.10 -5.77 13.12
N VAL A 224 15.61 -5.37 11.93
CA VAL A 224 15.51 -6.14 10.69
C VAL A 224 16.88 -6.62 10.18
N GLY A 225 17.91 -6.49 10.97
CA GLY A 225 19.26 -6.93 10.69
C GLY A 225 20.30 -6.20 11.54
N PRO A 226 21.57 -6.61 11.46
CA PRO A 226 22.63 -6.08 12.32
C PRO A 226 23.25 -4.76 11.80
N PHE A 227 22.85 -4.31 10.62
CA PHE A 227 23.47 -3.16 9.97
C PHE A 227 22.54 -1.94 9.99
N VAL A 228 23.13 -0.74 9.93
CA VAL A 228 22.41 0.50 9.71
C VAL A 228 21.92 0.53 8.27
N LEU A 229 20.59 0.66 8.11
CA LEU A 229 19.93 0.75 6.82
C LEU A 229 19.63 2.21 6.49
N ARG A 230 19.53 2.51 5.20
CA ARG A 230 18.90 3.77 4.77
C ARG A 230 17.43 3.78 5.14
N ALA A 231 16.82 4.94 5.34
CA ALA A 231 15.45 5.07 5.79
C ALA A 231 14.45 4.32 4.88
N GLU A 232 14.57 4.47 3.56
CA GLU A 232 13.74 3.75 2.60
C GLU A 232 13.94 2.23 2.67
N THR A 233 15.18 1.77 2.87
CA THR A 233 15.48 0.34 3.01
C THR A 233 14.91 -0.20 4.33
N ALA A 234 15.03 0.54 5.43
CA ALA A 234 14.48 0.16 6.72
C ALA A 234 12.95 0.04 6.65
N ALA A 235 12.26 1.02 6.04
CA ALA A 235 10.81 0.97 5.84
C ALA A 235 10.37 -0.28 5.07
N ILE A 236 11.05 -0.60 3.97
CA ILE A 236 10.76 -1.79 3.16
C ILE A 236 11.04 -3.08 3.94
N ALA A 237 12.16 -3.13 4.66
CA ALA A 237 12.58 -4.31 5.42
C ALA A 237 11.64 -4.61 6.59
N VAL A 238 11.19 -3.59 7.38
CA VAL A 238 10.21 -3.80 8.45
C VAL A 238 8.87 -4.27 7.90
N ALA A 239 8.43 -3.69 6.77
CA ALA A 239 7.19 -4.13 6.13
C ALA A 239 7.26 -5.58 5.67
N ALA A 240 8.36 -6.00 5.02
CA ALA A 240 8.56 -7.36 4.58
C ALA A 240 8.62 -8.36 5.76
N ALA A 241 9.33 -8.00 6.85
CA ALA A 241 9.43 -8.83 8.04
C ALA A 241 8.08 -9.04 8.74
N LEU A 242 7.23 -8.00 8.79
CA LEU A 242 5.92 -8.07 9.42
C LEU A 242 4.84 -8.64 8.50
N ALA A 243 4.94 -8.47 7.18
CA ALA A 243 4.01 -9.07 6.23
C ALA A 243 3.92 -10.60 6.40
N GLY A 244 5.05 -11.27 6.63
CA GLY A 244 5.10 -12.71 6.86
C GLY A 244 4.47 -13.18 8.20
N ARG A 245 4.11 -12.26 9.10
CA ARG A 245 3.45 -12.54 10.38
C ARG A 245 1.95 -12.28 10.36
N ARG A 246 1.44 -11.79 9.26
CA ARG A 246 0.03 -11.44 9.09
C ARG A 246 -0.72 -12.63 8.48
N THR A 247 -1.95 -12.81 8.89
CA THR A 247 -2.85 -13.83 8.35
C THR A 247 -4.02 -13.16 7.62
N LEU A 248 -4.52 -13.79 6.58
CA LEU A 248 -5.76 -13.33 5.94
C LEU A 248 -6.92 -13.67 6.88
N SER A 249 -7.71 -12.66 7.28
CA SER A 249 -8.95 -12.90 8.01
C SER A 249 -9.94 -13.58 7.07
N PRO A 250 -10.62 -14.67 7.52
CA PRO A 250 -11.76 -15.18 6.77
C PRO A 250 -12.79 -14.06 6.63
N GLY A 251 -13.21 -13.79 5.39
CA GLY A 251 -14.24 -12.78 5.07
C GLY A 251 -15.64 -13.21 5.49
#